data_05bdf9859da854940b0e09b28154ed99
#
_entry.id   05bdf9859da854940b0e09b28154ed99
#
_cell.length_a   1.000
_cell.length_b   1.000
_cell.length_c   1.000
_cell.angle_alpha   90.00
_cell.angle_beta   90.00
_cell.angle_gamma   90.00
#
_symmetry.space_group_name_H-M   'P 1'
#
loop_
_entity.id
_entity.type
_entity.pdbx_description
1 polymer ?
#
loop_
_entity_poly.entity_id
_entity_poly.type
_entity_poly.pdbx_seq_one_letter_code
_entity_poly.pdbx_strand_id
1 'polypeptide(L)'
;MSFWNTLKQKLRSLVPVSRTYMDNKLRELEKENKRQEKILLELQKNSQSMLELKDYVAKELRRRDDWGKRAAQVQREAEDRQIWVIKCPAPEEKKVRWGDYAYAVALKRYLDRMGIYTIIDLREDWDCEVNADVVLVLRGCEFYRPDRRNAKCIYIMWNISHPEMVTTEEYQLYDIICVGSRHYAKELGDKLTIPVYPLLQCTDTQLFYPEQESEGKRGKDYLFIGNSRGVARPCVLWAAQDKLPLKIWGA
;
A
#
# COMPACT_ATOMS: atom_id res chain seq x y z
N MET A 1 21.98 20.71 44.85
CA MET A 1 21.03 20.43 46.00
C MET A 1 19.67 20.84 45.58
N SER A 2 18.63 19.98 45.78
CA SER A 2 17.28 20.26 45.34
C SER A 2 16.65 21.41 46.13
N PHE A 3 15.88 22.27 45.51
CA PHE A 3 15.08 23.35 46.09
C PHE A 3 14.32 22.90 47.36
N TRP A 4 13.81 21.69 47.40
CA TRP A 4 13.14 21.07 48.52
C TRP A 4 14.00 20.88 49.77
N ASN A 5 15.27 20.56 49.60
CA ASN A 5 16.17 20.44 50.73
C ASN A 5 16.48 21.81 51.40
N THR A 6 16.58 22.85 50.58
CA THR A 6 16.76 24.21 51.05
C THR A 6 15.49 24.75 51.76
N LEU A 7 14.31 24.44 51.24
CA LEU A 7 13.04 24.79 51.84
C LEU A 7 12.83 24.06 53.18
N LYS A 8 13.11 22.77 53.25
CA LYS A 8 13.09 21.96 54.49
C LYS A 8 13.98 22.55 55.60
N GLN A 9 15.15 23.03 55.24
CA GLN A 9 16.09 23.60 56.16
C GLN A 9 15.61 24.97 56.75
N LYS A 10 15.06 25.84 55.90
CA LYS A 10 14.48 27.15 56.30
C LYS A 10 13.20 27.00 57.15
N LEU A 11 12.32 26.08 56.85
CA LEU A 11 11.09 25.83 57.62
C LEU A 11 11.41 25.29 59.03
N ARG A 12 12.44 24.47 59.18
CA ARG A 12 12.88 23.94 60.48
C ARG A 12 13.48 24.99 61.42
N SER A 13 13.94 26.13 60.90
CA SER A 13 14.57 27.21 61.69
C SER A 13 13.59 28.30 62.16
N LEU A 14 12.34 28.31 61.66
CA LEU A 14 11.45 29.46 61.84
C LEU A 14 10.27 29.25 62.84
N VAL A 15 9.96 28.02 63.29
CA VAL A 15 8.79 27.77 64.15
C VAL A 15 9.04 26.62 65.13
N PRO A 16 8.76 26.77 66.44
CA PRO A 16 8.82 25.69 67.43
C PRO A 16 7.57 24.77 67.33
N VAL A 17 7.39 24.14 66.15
CA VAL A 17 6.33 23.14 65.91
C VAL A 17 6.93 21.75 66.06
N SER A 18 6.13 20.81 66.58
CA SER A 18 6.54 19.39 66.69
C SER A 18 7.18 18.91 65.37
N ARG A 19 8.39 18.38 65.45
CA ARG A 19 9.16 17.86 64.33
C ARG A 19 8.36 16.87 63.50
N THR A 20 7.55 16.05 64.17
CA THR A 20 6.67 15.05 63.53
C THR A 20 5.57 15.71 62.70
N TYR A 21 4.99 16.80 63.12
CA TYR A 21 3.95 17.53 62.35
C TYR A 21 4.56 18.12 61.05
N MET A 22 5.73 18.75 61.13
CA MET A 22 6.40 19.32 59.99
C MET A 22 6.82 18.24 58.96
N ASP A 23 7.32 17.10 59.42
CA ASP A 23 7.70 16.00 58.53
C ASP A 23 6.47 15.37 57.86
N ASN A 24 5.34 15.26 58.56
CA ASN A 24 4.09 14.80 57.94
C ASN A 24 3.57 15.78 56.89
N LYS A 25 3.57 17.07 57.18
CA LYS A 25 3.11 18.10 56.22
C LYS A 25 3.98 18.18 55.00
N LEU A 26 5.28 18.02 55.15
CA LEU A 26 6.23 17.93 54.02
C LEU A 26 5.95 16.70 53.15
N ARG A 27 5.65 15.56 53.77
CA ARG A 27 5.29 14.33 52.99
C ARG A 27 3.98 14.50 52.21
N GLU A 28 2.98 15.17 52.78
CA GLU A 28 1.74 15.48 52.06
C GLU A 28 2.00 16.38 50.86
N LEU A 29 2.77 17.44 51.02
CA LEU A 29 3.15 18.35 49.94
C LEU A 29 3.97 17.64 48.84
N GLU A 30 4.87 16.77 49.25
CA GLU A 30 5.63 15.96 48.26
C GLU A 30 4.71 15.01 47.45
N LYS A 31 3.71 14.39 48.09
CA LYS A 31 2.72 13.55 47.40
C LYS A 31 1.88 14.37 46.43
N GLU A 32 1.40 15.52 46.85
CA GLU A 32 0.58 16.41 46.01
C GLU A 32 1.38 16.94 44.83
N ASN A 33 2.62 17.35 45.02
CA ASN A 33 3.50 17.78 43.93
C ASN A 33 3.72 16.67 42.91
N LYS A 34 3.99 15.44 43.33
CA LYS A 34 4.12 14.29 42.43
C LYS A 34 2.82 14.03 41.65
N ARG A 35 1.66 14.21 42.29
CA ARG A 35 0.37 14.06 41.61
C ARG A 35 0.19 15.13 40.52
N GLN A 36 0.51 16.38 40.84
CA GLN A 36 0.44 17.51 39.90
C GLN A 36 1.42 17.31 38.71
N GLU A 37 2.63 16.86 38.97
CA GLU A 37 3.61 16.51 37.92
C GLU A 37 3.07 15.42 36.96
N LYS A 38 2.40 14.40 37.52
CA LYS A 38 1.80 13.36 36.71
C LYS A 38 0.67 13.87 35.81
N ILE A 39 -0.22 14.71 36.38
CA ILE A 39 -1.31 15.34 35.64
C ILE A 39 -0.75 16.24 34.52
N LEU A 40 0.27 17.01 34.81
CA LEU A 40 0.90 17.89 33.81
C LEU A 40 1.48 17.09 32.67
N LEU A 41 2.13 15.95 32.95
CA LEU A 41 2.68 15.07 31.94
C LEU A 41 1.57 14.45 31.06
N GLU A 42 0.45 14.04 31.63
CA GLU A 42 -0.72 13.56 30.88
C GLU A 42 -1.33 14.65 29.99
N LEU A 43 -1.46 15.86 30.50
CA LEU A 43 -1.96 17.00 29.72
C LEU A 43 -1.03 17.33 28.54
N GLN A 44 0.28 17.27 28.75
CA GLN A 44 1.26 17.46 27.67
C GLN A 44 1.13 16.39 26.57
N LYS A 45 1.01 15.11 26.95
CA LYS A 45 0.79 14.02 25.99
C LYS A 45 -0.50 14.20 25.19
N ASN A 46 -1.61 14.53 25.86
CA ASN A 46 -2.89 14.75 25.20
C ASN A 46 -2.83 15.94 24.23
N SER A 47 -2.15 17.03 24.63
CA SER A 47 -1.95 18.20 23.75
C SER A 47 -1.15 17.84 22.51
N GLN A 48 -0.08 17.04 22.65
CA GLN A 48 0.71 16.58 21.53
C GLN A 48 -0.11 15.71 20.57
N SER A 49 -0.89 14.76 21.10
CA SER A 49 -1.78 13.91 20.30
C SER A 49 -2.85 14.70 19.54
N MET A 50 -3.37 15.77 20.15
CA MET A 50 -4.32 16.67 19.47
C MET A 50 -3.67 17.46 18.33
N LEU A 51 -2.43 17.89 18.48
CA LEU A 51 -1.69 18.57 17.41
C LEU A 51 -1.45 17.61 16.23
N GLU A 52 -1.01 16.38 16.50
CA GLU A 52 -0.81 15.35 15.47
C GLU A 52 -2.12 15.03 14.73
N LEU A 53 -3.24 14.92 15.46
CA LEU A 53 -4.56 14.72 14.85
C LEU A 53 -4.96 15.90 13.95
N LYS A 54 -4.74 17.13 14.41
CA LYS A 54 -5.02 18.34 13.63
C LYS A 54 -4.21 18.37 12.32
N ASP A 55 -2.92 18.04 12.39
CA ASP A 55 -2.07 18.01 11.23
C ASP A 55 -2.47 16.89 10.25
N TYR A 56 -2.83 15.71 10.78
CA TYR A 56 -3.38 14.61 9.98
C TYR A 56 -4.67 15.02 9.26
N VAL A 57 -5.63 15.62 9.97
CA VAL A 57 -6.90 16.07 9.38
C VAL A 57 -6.66 17.14 8.32
N ALA A 58 -5.77 18.10 8.57
CA ALA A 58 -5.45 19.14 7.60
C ALA A 58 -4.80 18.57 6.33
N LYS A 59 -3.93 17.57 6.46
CA LYS A 59 -3.33 16.84 5.34
C LYS A 59 -4.39 16.08 4.54
N GLU A 60 -5.30 15.39 5.22
CA GLU A 60 -6.36 14.62 4.59
C GLU A 60 -7.35 15.51 3.82
N LEU A 61 -7.72 16.66 4.37
CA LEU A 61 -8.60 17.64 3.69
C LEU A 61 -7.95 18.17 2.40
N ARG A 62 -6.64 18.50 2.43
CA ARG A 62 -5.92 18.93 1.24
C ARG A 62 -5.89 17.83 0.19
N ARG A 63 -5.63 16.59 0.58
CA ARG A 63 -5.62 15.42 -0.31
C ARG A 63 -6.96 15.24 -1.01
N ARG A 64 -8.08 15.36 -0.29
CA ARG A 64 -9.43 15.27 -0.87
C ARG A 64 -9.75 16.40 -1.85
N ASP A 65 -9.29 17.61 -1.57
CA ASP A 65 -9.43 18.75 -2.49
C ASP A 65 -8.65 18.52 -3.79
N ASP A 66 -7.42 18.00 -3.69
CA ASP A 66 -6.60 17.66 -4.84
C ASP A 66 -7.20 16.50 -5.66
N TRP A 67 -7.80 15.51 -5.02
CA TRP A 67 -8.55 14.46 -5.71
C TRP A 67 -9.77 15.00 -6.47
N GLY A 68 -10.52 15.93 -5.88
CA GLY A 68 -11.64 16.59 -6.56
C GLY A 68 -11.20 17.33 -7.82
N LYS A 69 -10.09 18.06 -7.78
CA LYS A 69 -9.49 18.72 -8.94
C LYS A 69 -9.05 17.72 -10.00
N ARG A 70 -8.40 16.62 -9.58
CA ARG A 70 -7.97 15.53 -10.47
C ARG A 70 -9.17 14.89 -11.16
N ALA A 71 -10.22 14.54 -10.42
CA ALA A 71 -11.42 13.94 -10.97
C ALA A 71 -12.08 14.84 -12.04
N ALA A 72 -12.19 16.15 -11.76
CA ALA A 72 -12.70 17.12 -12.72
C ALA A 72 -11.79 17.28 -13.96
N GLN A 73 -10.48 17.17 -13.79
CA GLN A 73 -9.53 17.20 -14.89
C GLN A 73 -9.68 15.96 -15.78
N VAL A 74 -9.72 14.76 -15.20
CA VAL A 74 -9.92 13.50 -15.91
C VAL A 74 -11.18 13.56 -16.76
N GLN A 75 -12.29 14.05 -16.18
CA GLN A 75 -13.56 14.15 -16.90
C GLN A 75 -13.50 15.08 -18.11
N ARG A 76 -12.77 16.20 -18.01
CA ARG A 76 -12.57 17.13 -19.14
C ARG A 76 -11.67 16.54 -20.23
N GLU A 77 -10.57 15.88 -19.85
CA GLU A 77 -9.60 15.32 -20.78
C GLU A 77 -10.11 14.04 -21.46
N ALA A 78 -10.98 13.28 -20.81
CA ALA A 78 -11.58 12.11 -21.41
C ALA A 78 -12.54 12.46 -22.55
N GLU A 79 -13.18 13.63 -22.50
CA GLU A 79 -14.24 14.01 -23.46
C GLU A 79 -15.35 12.95 -23.47
N ASP A 80 -15.66 12.38 -24.64
CA ASP A 80 -16.67 11.34 -24.83
C ASP A 80 -16.09 9.90 -24.75
N ARG A 81 -14.81 9.75 -24.41
CA ARG A 81 -14.16 8.43 -24.30
C ARG A 81 -14.55 7.73 -23.00
N GLN A 82 -14.57 6.40 -23.04
CA GLN A 82 -14.66 5.60 -21.82
C GLN A 82 -13.48 5.88 -20.92
N ILE A 83 -13.74 6.03 -19.62
CA ILE A 83 -12.71 6.24 -18.60
C ILE A 83 -12.43 4.91 -17.88
N TRP A 84 -11.21 4.43 -18.01
CA TRP A 84 -10.71 3.28 -17.27
C TRP A 84 -9.70 3.69 -16.22
N VAL A 85 -9.87 3.18 -15.01
CA VAL A 85 -8.93 3.37 -13.89
C VAL A 85 -8.26 2.05 -13.59
N ILE A 86 -6.94 2.02 -13.70
CA ILE A 86 -6.12 0.87 -13.29
C ILE A 86 -5.65 1.12 -11.84
N LYS A 87 -6.18 0.36 -10.89
CA LYS A 87 -5.71 0.38 -9.50
C LYS A 87 -4.45 -0.48 -9.39
N CYS A 88 -3.30 0.19 -9.33
CA CYS A 88 -1.98 -0.46 -9.24
C CYS A 88 -1.50 -0.47 -7.78
N PRO A 89 -1.08 -1.63 -7.22
CA PRO A 89 -0.67 -1.75 -5.82
C PRO A 89 0.70 -1.13 -5.52
N ALA A 90 1.41 -0.65 -6.54
CA ALA A 90 2.71 -0.05 -6.36
C ALA A 90 2.63 1.26 -5.56
N PRO A 91 3.46 1.45 -4.52
CA PRO A 91 3.59 2.72 -3.84
C PRO A 91 4.36 3.72 -4.71
N GLU A 92 3.98 5.02 -4.65
CA GLU A 92 4.57 6.10 -5.47
C GLU A 92 6.11 6.13 -5.40
N GLU A 93 6.68 6.04 -4.20
CA GLU A 93 8.12 6.14 -3.98
C GLU A 93 8.93 4.99 -4.60
N LYS A 94 8.31 3.83 -4.81
CA LYS A 94 8.98 2.60 -5.25
C LYS A 94 8.43 2.04 -6.56
N LYS A 95 7.50 2.74 -7.22
CA LYS A 95 6.77 2.24 -8.39
C LYS A 95 7.65 1.70 -9.51
N VAL A 96 8.79 2.34 -9.77
CA VAL A 96 9.72 1.94 -10.84
C VAL A 96 10.30 0.53 -10.64
N ARG A 97 10.31 0.04 -9.40
CA ARG A 97 10.81 -1.30 -9.04
C ARG A 97 9.71 -2.36 -8.98
N TRP A 98 8.45 -1.97 -9.24
CA TRP A 98 7.30 -2.87 -9.18
C TRP A 98 6.88 -3.33 -10.57
N GLY A 99 6.82 -4.65 -10.76
CA GLY A 99 6.38 -5.25 -12.02
C GLY A 99 4.96 -4.86 -12.40
N ASP A 100 4.07 -4.77 -11.40
CA ASP A 100 2.67 -4.36 -11.58
C ASP A 100 2.56 -2.95 -12.18
N TYR A 101 3.44 -2.03 -11.80
CA TYR A 101 3.48 -0.69 -12.37
C TYR A 101 3.95 -0.69 -13.83
N ALA A 102 5.03 -1.41 -14.13
CA ALA A 102 5.51 -1.55 -15.51
C ALA A 102 4.42 -2.16 -16.40
N TYR A 103 3.69 -3.15 -15.88
CA TYR A 103 2.56 -3.76 -16.57
C TYR A 103 1.40 -2.77 -16.76
N ALA A 104 1.02 -2.03 -15.71
CA ALA A 104 -0.04 -1.02 -15.79
C ALA A 104 0.26 0.07 -16.83
N VAL A 105 1.51 0.53 -16.93
CA VAL A 105 1.96 1.51 -17.92
C VAL A 105 1.85 0.95 -19.33
N ALA A 106 2.29 -0.30 -19.55
CA ALA A 106 2.15 -0.95 -20.84
C ALA A 106 0.68 -1.13 -21.23
N LEU A 107 -0.15 -1.63 -20.31
CA LEU A 107 -1.58 -1.82 -20.52
C LEU A 107 -2.29 -0.51 -20.84
N LYS A 108 -2.04 0.56 -20.07
CA LYS A 108 -2.57 1.89 -20.35
C LYS A 108 -2.27 2.32 -21.79
N ARG A 109 -1.04 2.17 -22.26
CA ARG A 109 -0.63 2.53 -23.62
C ARG A 109 -1.46 1.81 -24.70
N TYR A 110 -1.79 0.54 -24.49
CA TYR A 110 -2.62 -0.23 -25.42
C TYR A 110 -4.10 0.20 -25.34
N LEU A 111 -4.63 0.41 -24.16
CA LEU A 111 -6.01 0.89 -23.97
C LEU A 111 -6.20 2.30 -24.57
N ASP A 112 -5.25 3.21 -24.37
CA ASP A 112 -5.28 4.55 -24.97
C ASP A 112 -5.31 4.49 -26.53
N ARG A 113 -4.56 3.55 -27.12
CA ARG A 113 -4.60 3.31 -28.59
C ARG A 113 -5.94 2.77 -29.08
N MET A 114 -6.69 2.12 -28.21
CA MET A 114 -8.05 1.63 -28.49
C MET A 114 -9.11 2.74 -28.32
N GLY A 115 -8.71 3.97 -28.02
CA GLY A 115 -9.61 5.10 -27.81
C GLY A 115 -10.19 5.20 -26.39
N ILE A 116 -9.66 4.42 -25.43
CA ILE A 116 -10.06 4.46 -24.03
C ILE A 116 -9.19 5.50 -23.32
N TYR A 117 -9.79 6.36 -22.50
CA TYR A 117 -9.03 7.26 -21.63
C TYR A 117 -8.65 6.52 -20.36
N THR A 118 -7.37 6.17 -20.23
CA THR A 118 -6.90 5.34 -19.14
C THR A 118 -6.05 6.11 -18.14
N ILE A 119 -6.32 5.95 -16.86
CA ILE A 119 -5.49 6.48 -15.77
C ILE A 119 -4.98 5.36 -14.89
N ILE A 120 -3.85 5.59 -14.23
CA ILE A 120 -3.27 4.66 -13.26
C ILE A 120 -3.33 5.34 -11.90
N ASP A 121 -4.02 4.72 -10.96
CA ASP A 121 -4.01 5.09 -9.55
C ASP A 121 -3.02 4.21 -8.82
N LEU A 122 -2.03 4.82 -8.24
CA LEU A 122 -1.12 4.16 -7.33
C LEU A 122 -1.79 3.97 -5.96
N ARG A 123 -1.19 3.19 -5.10
CA ARG A 123 -1.78 2.78 -3.82
C ARG A 123 -2.30 3.96 -2.99
N GLU A 124 -1.57 5.06 -2.97
CA GLU A 124 -1.91 6.26 -2.23
C GLU A 124 -3.16 6.98 -2.77
N ASP A 125 -3.50 6.74 -4.04
CA ASP A 125 -4.63 7.35 -4.73
C ASP A 125 -5.85 6.43 -4.86
N TRP A 126 -5.83 5.25 -4.23
CA TRP A 126 -6.90 4.26 -4.41
C TRP A 126 -8.27 4.75 -3.94
N ASP A 127 -8.31 5.65 -2.96
CA ASP A 127 -9.55 6.28 -2.49
C ASP A 127 -9.97 7.50 -3.33
N CYS A 128 -9.18 7.88 -4.35
CA CYS A 128 -9.53 8.96 -5.25
C CYS A 128 -10.73 8.57 -6.11
N GLU A 129 -11.80 9.33 -5.98
CA GLU A 129 -13.05 9.09 -6.69
C GLU A 129 -12.98 9.76 -8.08
N VAL A 130 -12.75 8.96 -9.09
CA VAL A 130 -12.94 9.34 -10.48
C VAL A 130 -14.24 8.69 -10.97
N ASN A 131 -15.06 9.43 -11.71
CA ASN A 131 -16.26 8.86 -12.33
C ASN A 131 -15.86 7.98 -13.53
N ALA A 132 -15.41 6.77 -13.23
CA ALA A 132 -14.93 5.80 -14.20
C ALA A 132 -16.05 4.91 -14.71
N ASP A 133 -15.95 4.47 -15.98
CA ASP A 133 -16.79 3.42 -16.54
C ASP A 133 -16.30 2.03 -16.11
N VAL A 134 -14.98 1.88 -16.00
CA VAL A 134 -14.35 0.63 -15.59
C VAL A 134 -13.21 0.89 -14.59
N VAL A 135 -13.17 0.12 -13.53
CA VAL A 135 -12.05 0.04 -12.60
C VAL A 135 -11.44 -1.35 -12.69
N LEU A 136 -10.21 -1.41 -13.18
CA LEU A 136 -9.40 -2.63 -13.26
C LEU A 136 -8.41 -2.65 -12.08
N VAL A 137 -8.56 -3.63 -11.19
CA VAL A 137 -7.70 -3.79 -10.02
C VAL A 137 -6.65 -4.86 -10.30
N LEU A 138 -5.38 -4.48 -10.27
CA LEU A 138 -4.26 -5.42 -10.31
C LEU A 138 -4.07 -5.99 -8.91
N ARG A 139 -4.76 -7.12 -8.64
CA ARG A 139 -4.76 -7.74 -7.31
C ARG A 139 -3.52 -8.62 -7.12
N GLY A 140 -2.52 -8.05 -6.44
CA GLY A 140 -1.37 -8.77 -5.93
C GLY A 140 -1.51 -9.05 -4.43
N CYS A 141 -0.69 -8.39 -3.59
CA CYS A 141 -0.76 -8.51 -2.13
C CYS A 141 -1.78 -7.56 -1.47
N GLU A 142 -2.22 -6.51 -2.18
CA GLU A 142 -3.03 -5.45 -1.60
C GLU A 142 -4.51 -5.64 -1.90
N PHE A 143 -5.34 -5.48 -0.88
CA PHE A 143 -6.79 -5.52 -0.99
C PHE A 143 -7.34 -4.16 -1.45
N TYR A 144 -8.25 -4.16 -2.41
CA TYR A 144 -9.05 -3.01 -2.82
C TYR A 144 -10.53 -3.32 -2.68
N ARG A 145 -11.29 -2.42 -2.08
CA ARG A 145 -12.73 -2.55 -1.96
C ARG A 145 -13.42 -1.69 -3.02
N PRO A 146 -14.19 -2.27 -3.96
CA PRO A 146 -14.99 -1.53 -4.93
C PRO A 146 -15.94 -0.53 -4.28
N ASP A 147 -15.97 0.69 -4.81
CA ASP A 147 -16.93 1.70 -4.40
C ASP A 147 -18.21 1.58 -5.23
N ARG A 148 -19.25 1.06 -4.62
CA ARG A 148 -20.55 0.81 -5.29
C ARG A 148 -21.46 2.03 -5.38
N ARG A 149 -21.00 3.23 -5.01
CA ARG A 149 -21.79 4.46 -5.17
C ARG A 149 -22.02 4.80 -6.65
N ASN A 150 -21.09 4.51 -7.54
CA ASN A 150 -21.29 4.57 -8.98
C ASN A 150 -21.83 3.21 -9.49
N ALA A 151 -23.15 3.08 -9.58
CA ALA A 151 -23.82 1.85 -10.02
C ALA A 151 -23.54 1.48 -11.50
N LYS A 152 -23.00 2.39 -12.31
CA LYS A 152 -22.66 2.13 -13.71
C LYS A 152 -21.23 1.66 -13.90
N CYS A 153 -20.36 1.83 -12.90
CA CYS A 153 -18.97 1.41 -12.98
C CYS A 153 -18.85 -0.11 -12.90
N ILE A 154 -18.11 -0.69 -13.83
CA ILE A 154 -17.77 -2.11 -13.84
C ILE A 154 -16.44 -2.29 -13.11
N TYR A 155 -16.44 -3.13 -12.09
CA TYR A 155 -15.25 -3.47 -11.33
C TYR A 155 -14.70 -4.82 -11.76
N ILE A 156 -13.50 -4.81 -12.30
CA ILE A 156 -12.76 -6.00 -12.75
C ILE A 156 -11.61 -6.24 -11.80
N MET A 157 -11.55 -7.41 -11.16
CA MET A 157 -10.34 -7.85 -10.48
C MET A 157 -9.50 -8.66 -11.45
N TRP A 158 -8.25 -8.30 -11.65
CA TRP A 158 -7.29 -9.21 -12.21
C TRP A 158 -6.36 -9.71 -11.11
N ASN A 159 -6.60 -10.94 -10.67
CA ASN A 159 -5.74 -11.59 -9.68
C ASN A 159 -4.47 -12.07 -10.37
N ILE A 160 -3.47 -11.17 -10.36
CA ILE A 160 -2.21 -11.30 -11.09
C ILE A 160 -1.20 -12.15 -10.33
N SER A 161 -1.30 -12.19 -8.98
CA SER A 161 -0.43 -12.97 -8.10
C SER A 161 -1.12 -13.23 -6.76
N HIS A 162 -0.53 -14.09 -5.94
CA HIS A 162 -1.00 -14.38 -4.57
C HIS A 162 -2.49 -14.78 -4.46
N PRO A 163 -2.96 -15.76 -5.28
CA PRO A 163 -4.36 -16.20 -5.19
C PRO A 163 -4.73 -16.78 -3.83
N GLU A 164 -3.75 -17.29 -3.09
CA GLU A 164 -3.90 -17.80 -1.72
C GLU A 164 -4.28 -16.72 -0.70
N MET A 165 -4.12 -15.46 -1.04
CA MET A 165 -4.48 -14.32 -0.18
C MET A 165 -5.87 -13.76 -0.47
N VAL A 166 -6.58 -14.28 -1.49
CA VAL A 166 -7.88 -13.77 -1.92
C VAL A 166 -8.99 -14.73 -1.47
N THR A 167 -9.94 -14.23 -0.70
CA THR A 167 -11.07 -15.03 -0.24
C THR A 167 -12.22 -15.04 -1.25
N THR A 168 -13.14 -16.00 -1.12
CA THR A 168 -14.34 -16.08 -1.94
C THR A 168 -15.19 -14.81 -1.81
N GLU A 169 -15.30 -14.27 -0.60
CA GLU A 169 -16.04 -13.05 -0.31
C GLU A 169 -15.39 -11.83 -0.97
N GLU A 170 -14.07 -11.78 -1.06
CA GLU A 170 -13.36 -10.72 -1.77
C GLU A 170 -13.66 -10.78 -3.27
N TYR A 171 -13.59 -11.96 -3.90
CA TYR A 171 -13.94 -12.11 -5.31
C TYR A 171 -15.37 -11.61 -5.60
N GLN A 172 -16.33 -11.91 -4.75
CA GLN A 172 -17.74 -11.53 -4.92
C GLN A 172 -18.01 -10.02 -4.83
N LEU A 173 -17.03 -9.23 -4.44
CA LEU A 173 -17.13 -7.76 -4.47
C LEU A 173 -17.06 -7.18 -5.89
N TYR A 174 -16.62 -7.96 -6.87
CA TYR A 174 -16.35 -7.52 -8.25
C TYR A 174 -17.43 -8.01 -9.22
N ASP A 175 -17.48 -7.41 -10.39
CA ASP A 175 -18.41 -7.81 -11.46
C ASP A 175 -17.81 -8.87 -12.37
N ILE A 176 -16.46 -8.83 -12.53
CA ILE A 176 -15.70 -9.76 -13.36
C ILE A 176 -14.40 -10.10 -12.66
N ILE A 177 -14.03 -11.38 -12.70
CA ILE A 177 -12.72 -11.85 -12.24
C ILE A 177 -11.89 -12.31 -13.42
N CYS A 178 -10.64 -11.85 -13.47
CA CYS A 178 -9.61 -12.35 -14.36
C CYS A 178 -8.48 -12.99 -13.55
N VAL A 179 -7.95 -14.10 -14.03
CA VAL A 179 -6.83 -14.80 -13.40
C VAL A 179 -5.78 -15.24 -14.42
N GLY A 180 -4.51 -15.27 -14.00
CA GLY A 180 -3.38 -15.59 -14.87
C GLY A 180 -3.23 -17.08 -15.25
N SER A 181 -4.22 -17.93 -15.00
CA SER A 181 -4.17 -19.37 -15.27
C SER A 181 -5.52 -19.87 -15.79
N ARG A 182 -5.49 -20.64 -16.90
CA ARG A 182 -6.69 -21.27 -17.46
C ARG A 182 -7.29 -22.31 -16.51
N HIS A 183 -6.43 -23.10 -15.87
CA HIS A 183 -6.83 -24.11 -14.91
C HIS A 183 -7.51 -23.45 -13.69
N TYR A 184 -6.88 -22.47 -13.12
CA TYR A 184 -7.42 -21.75 -11.97
C TYR A 184 -8.70 -20.98 -12.30
N ALA A 185 -8.81 -20.41 -13.51
CA ALA A 185 -10.05 -19.78 -13.98
C ALA A 185 -11.24 -20.75 -13.96
N LYS A 186 -11.02 -21.99 -14.39
CA LYS A 186 -12.05 -23.04 -14.36
C LYS A 186 -12.43 -23.40 -12.93
N GLU A 187 -11.44 -23.69 -12.07
CA GLU A 187 -11.70 -24.04 -10.66
C GLU A 187 -12.46 -22.94 -9.91
N LEU A 188 -12.09 -21.68 -10.18
CA LEU A 188 -12.72 -20.53 -9.54
C LEU A 188 -14.14 -20.28 -10.10
N GLY A 189 -14.33 -20.47 -11.41
CA GLY A 189 -15.63 -20.35 -12.07
C GLY A 189 -16.65 -21.39 -11.58
N ASP A 190 -16.18 -22.58 -11.19
CA ASP A 190 -17.04 -23.60 -10.58
C ASP A 190 -17.50 -23.24 -9.14
N LYS A 191 -16.82 -22.30 -8.51
CA LYS A 191 -17.08 -21.88 -7.09
C LYS A 191 -17.79 -20.53 -6.97
N LEU A 192 -17.64 -19.64 -7.95
CA LEU A 192 -18.17 -18.29 -7.91
C LEU A 192 -19.42 -18.17 -8.80
N THR A 193 -20.33 -17.27 -8.40
CA THR A 193 -21.51 -16.93 -9.18
C THR A 193 -21.27 -15.83 -10.23
N ILE A 194 -20.14 -15.16 -10.14
CA ILE A 194 -19.71 -14.09 -11.05
C ILE A 194 -18.83 -14.64 -12.18
N PRO A 195 -18.77 -13.98 -13.34
CA PRO A 195 -17.93 -14.41 -14.46
C PRO A 195 -16.45 -14.45 -14.11
N VAL A 196 -15.78 -15.57 -14.45
CA VAL A 196 -14.34 -15.74 -14.28
C VAL A 196 -13.69 -16.05 -15.62
N TYR A 197 -12.68 -15.27 -16.00
CA TYR A 197 -11.97 -15.42 -17.27
C TYR A 197 -10.46 -15.63 -17.07
N PRO A 198 -9.83 -16.47 -17.90
CA PRO A 198 -8.39 -16.53 -17.94
C PRO A 198 -7.83 -15.31 -18.69
N LEU A 199 -7.08 -14.45 -18.00
CA LEU A 199 -6.31 -13.37 -18.59
C LEU A 199 -4.84 -13.61 -18.27
N LEU A 200 -4.13 -14.23 -19.23
CA LEU A 200 -2.74 -14.59 -19.04
C LEU A 200 -1.87 -13.35 -19.04
N GLN A 201 -0.82 -13.38 -18.21
CA GLN A 201 0.22 -12.38 -18.29
C GLN A 201 0.95 -12.48 -19.62
N CYS A 202 1.28 -11.35 -20.21
CA CYS A 202 2.00 -11.24 -21.47
C CYS A 202 3.20 -10.31 -21.31
N THR A 203 4.11 -10.42 -22.26
CA THR A 203 5.28 -9.55 -22.35
C THR A 203 4.95 -8.28 -23.11
N ASP A 204 5.63 -7.17 -22.78
CA ASP A 204 5.59 -5.95 -23.57
C ASP A 204 6.46 -6.11 -24.83
N THR A 205 5.82 -6.27 -25.98
CA THR A 205 6.49 -6.48 -27.25
C THR A 205 7.29 -5.28 -27.76
N GLN A 206 7.15 -4.11 -27.13
CA GLN A 206 7.99 -2.95 -27.43
C GLN A 206 9.33 -2.99 -26.70
N LEU A 207 9.37 -3.69 -25.56
CA LEU A 207 10.60 -3.86 -24.78
C LEU A 207 11.29 -5.20 -25.06
N PHE A 208 10.51 -6.24 -25.32
CA PHE A 208 11.00 -7.60 -25.51
C PHE A 208 10.56 -8.12 -26.89
N TYR A 209 11.45 -8.04 -27.84
CA TYR A 209 11.26 -8.51 -29.20
C TYR A 209 12.47 -9.31 -29.67
N PRO A 210 12.28 -10.26 -30.58
CA PRO A 210 13.41 -11.01 -31.17
C PRO A 210 14.31 -10.07 -31.98
N GLU A 211 15.62 -10.12 -31.75
CA GLU A 211 16.58 -9.46 -32.63
C GLU A 211 16.65 -10.22 -33.97
N GLN A 212 16.54 -9.53 -35.09
CA GLN A 212 16.54 -10.13 -36.42
C GLN A 212 17.89 -10.79 -36.80
N GLU A 213 18.99 -10.37 -36.14
CA GLU A 213 20.36 -10.85 -36.48
C GLU A 213 20.93 -11.88 -35.49
N SER A 214 20.16 -12.40 -34.56
CA SER A 214 20.68 -13.31 -33.51
C SER A 214 20.71 -14.79 -33.89
N GLU A 215 20.40 -15.14 -35.13
CA GLU A 215 20.57 -16.52 -35.60
C GLU A 215 22.05 -16.91 -35.55
N GLY A 216 22.42 -17.72 -34.58
CA GLY A 216 23.77 -18.23 -34.36
C GLY A 216 24.50 -17.73 -33.10
N LYS A 217 24.04 -16.70 -32.43
CA LYS A 217 24.68 -16.18 -31.22
C LYS A 217 24.01 -16.58 -29.89
N ARG A 218 23.15 -17.60 -29.89
CA ARG A 218 22.56 -18.10 -28.66
C ARG A 218 23.63 -18.72 -27.76
N GLY A 219 23.75 -18.17 -26.54
CA GLY A 219 24.60 -18.76 -25.50
C GLY A 219 24.13 -20.18 -25.15
N LYS A 220 25.08 -21.02 -24.72
CA LYS A 220 24.77 -22.38 -24.23
C LYS A 220 24.33 -22.41 -22.76
N ASP A 221 24.32 -21.26 -22.11
CA ASP A 221 23.99 -21.15 -20.69
C ASP A 221 22.48 -21.08 -20.47
N TYR A 222 22.02 -21.69 -19.39
CA TYR A 222 20.68 -21.47 -18.88
C TYR A 222 20.65 -20.13 -18.15
N LEU A 223 19.53 -19.41 -18.23
CA LEU A 223 19.38 -18.11 -17.58
C LEU A 223 18.21 -18.14 -16.59
N PHE A 224 18.48 -17.78 -15.36
CA PHE A 224 17.45 -17.48 -14.38
C PHE A 224 17.42 -15.97 -14.12
N ILE A 225 16.26 -15.35 -14.37
CA ILE A 225 16.02 -13.92 -14.07
C ILE A 225 14.98 -13.85 -12.98
N GLY A 226 15.32 -13.27 -11.83
CA GLY A 226 14.36 -13.13 -10.74
C GLY A 226 14.99 -12.64 -9.45
N ASN A 227 14.13 -12.11 -8.58
CA ASN A 227 14.50 -11.74 -7.24
C ASN A 227 14.33 -12.95 -6.30
N SER A 228 15.36 -13.28 -5.52
CA SER A 228 15.31 -14.37 -4.55
C SER A 228 14.38 -14.10 -3.38
N ARG A 229 14.20 -12.82 -3.01
CA ARG A 229 13.46 -12.40 -1.81
C ARG A 229 13.94 -13.12 -0.54
N GLY A 230 15.24 -13.41 -0.47
CA GLY A 230 15.84 -14.14 0.65
C GLY A 230 15.55 -15.66 0.68
N VAL A 231 14.93 -16.22 -0.38
CA VAL A 231 14.59 -17.64 -0.46
C VAL A 231 15.30 -18.27 -1.65
N ALA A 232 16.02 -19.36 -1.41
CA ALA A 232 16.62 -20.15 -2.49
C ALA A 232 15.53 -20.81 -3.34
N ARG A 233 15.55 -20.53 -4.66
CA ARG A 233 14.58 -21.11 -5.58
C ARG A 233 14.92 -22.56 -5.89
N PRO A 234 13.96 -23.50 -5.82
CA PRO A 234 14.25 -24.93 -6.05
C PRO A 234 14.94 -25.18 -7.40
N CYS A 235 14.49 -24.53 -8.47
CA CYS A 235 15.10 -24.66 -9.80
C CYS A 235 16.58 -24.24 -9.84
N VAL A 236 16.97 -23.22 -9.07
CA VAL A 236 18.37 -22.79 -8.95
C VAL A 236 19.19 -23.81 -8.18
N LEU A 237 18.63 -24.36 -7.09
CA LEU A 237 19.29 -25.41 -6.31
C LEU A 237 19.49 -26.69 -7.13
N TRP A 238 18.48 -27.13 -7.88
CA TRP A 238 18.56 -28.30 -8.75
C TRP A 238 19.59 -28.09 -9.86
N ALA A 239 19.58 -26.91 -10.50
CA ALA A 239 20.59 -26.62 -11.54
C ALA A 239 22.02 -26.64 -10.99
N ALA A 240 22.22 -26.15 -9.76
CA ALA A 240 23.53 -26.23 -9.10
C ALA A 240 23.91 -27.66 -8.73
N GLN A 241 22.96 -28.48 -8.25
CA GLN A 241 23.15 -29.88 -7.94
C GLN A 241 23.52 -30.69 -9.20
N ASP A 242 22.86 -30.44 -10.32
CA ASP A 242 23.07 -31.08 -11.58
C ASP A 242 24.24 -30.49 -12.39
N LYS A 243 24.95 -29.51 -11.83
CA LYS A 243 26.08 -28.79 -12.45
C LYS A 243 25.75 -28.17 -13.81
N LEU A 244 24.52 -27.70 -13.98
CA LEU A 244 24.10 -27.02 -15.20
C LEU A 244 24.75 -25.63 -15.29
N PRO A 245 25.11 -25.17 -16.53
CA PRO A 245 25.68 -23.83 -16.74
C PRO A 245 24.61 -22.74 -16.56
N LEU A 246 24.20 -22.51 -15.31
CA LEU A 246 23.17 -21.54 -14.96
C LEU A 246 23.77 -20.18 -14.65
N LYS A 247 23.32 -19.15 -15.36
CA LYS A 247 23.55 -17.74 -15.03
C LYS A 247 22.34 -17.18 -14.30
N ILE A 248 22.59 -16.46 -13.22
CA ILE A 248 21.55 -15.86 -12.37
C ILE A 248 21.63 -14.34 -12.51
N TRP A 249 20.51 -13.73 -12.87
CA TRP A 249 20.35 -12.27 -12.95
C TRP A 249 19.20 -11.85 -12.03
N GLY A 250 19.48 -10.91 -11.11
CA GLY A 250 18.54 -10.38 -10.13
C GLY A 250 19.20 -10.25 -8.76
N ALA A 251 18.44 -9.69 -7.78
CA ALA A 251 18.90 -9.48 -6.40
C ALA A 251 18.31 -10.54 -5.44
#